data_462403831d112b9782a085b99098f286
#
_entry.id   462403831d112b9782a085b99098f286
#
_cell.length_a   1.000
_cell.length_b   1.000
_cell.length_c   1.000
_cell.angle_alpha   90.00
_cell.angle_beta   90.00
_cell.angle_gamma   90.00
#
_symmetry.space_group_name_H-M   'P 1'
#
loop_
_entity.id
_entity.type
_entity.pdbx_description
1 polymer ?
#
loop_
_entity_poly.entity_id
_entity_poly.type
_entity_poly.pdbx_seq_one_letter_code
_entity_poly.pdbx_strand_id
1 'polypeptide(L)'
;MFSQSRINQLLFVSIIIFAIIAGWAVSELFNSKQDEPSNNITLKFEATDHFGNEVSTTNYDGFSKVFFFGFTHCPDICPISANLMSNAIDQLKNDNFETDSIKFFFVTVDPARDNPERLREFLSNFSNDIIGLTGSHKVLMPIWKDFFVHVEPATRSEHQNHLSSSEQLKDAASNNENYMVQHTAFYYIFDDSNKLQSILPFGSSIEQMVEDLKKI
;
A
#
# COMPACT_ATOMS: atom_id res chain seq x y z
N MET A 1 -2.46 -66.73 -30.58
CA MET A 1 -3.41 -66.74 -29.49
C MET A 1 -2.69 -66.09 -28.28
N PHE A 2 -2.92 -64.82 -27.98
CA PHE A 2 -2.27 -64.17 -26.84
C PHE A 2 -2.92 -64.71 -25.55
N SER A 3 -2.07 -65.09 -24.59
CA SER A 3 -2.54 -65.58 -23.28
C SER A 3 -3.39 -64.50 -22.59
N GLN A 4 -4.55 -64.86 -22.05
CA GLN A 4 -5.47 -63.99 -21.34
C GLN A 4 -4.76 -63.18 -20.24
N SER A 5 -3.70 -63.70 -19.65
CA SER A 5 -2.85 -63.05 -18.66
C SER A 5 -2.10 -61.81 -19.21
N ARG A 6 -1.61 -61.87 -20.47
CA ARG A 6 -0.92 -60.76 -21.12
C ARG A 6 -1.87 -59.65 -21.53
N ILE A 7 -3.10 -59.98 -21.89
CA ILE A 7 -4.13 -58.98 -22.21
C ILE A 7 -4.50 -58.21 -20.92
N ASN A 8 -4.69 -58.91 -19.79
CA ASN A 8 -4.99 -58.28 -18.51
C ASN A 8 -3.82 -57.38 -18.01
N GLN A 9 -2.57 -57.79 -18.19
CA GLN A 9 -1.41 -56.95 -17.86
C GLN A 9 -1.35 -55.69 -18.73
N LEU A 10 -1.61 -55.76 -20.03
CA LEU A 10 -1.63 -54.60 -20.92
C LEU A 10 -2.77 -53.64 -20.55
N LEU A 11 -3.95 -54.14 -20.21
CA LEU A 11 -5.07 -53.31 -19.71
C LEU A 11 -4.73 -52.61 -18.38
N PHE A 12 -4.07 -53.31 -17.45
CA PHE A 12 -3.66 -52.70 -16.18
C PHE A 12 -2.64 -51.58 -16.38
N VAL A 13 -1.65 -51.78 -17.24
CA VAL A 13 -0.64 -50.75 -17.58
C VAL A 13 -1.29 -49.55 -18.27
N SER A 14 -2.24 -49.76 -19.18
CA SER A 14 -2.92 -48.66 -19.88
C SER A 14 -3.78 -47.81 -18.92
N ILE A 15 -4.43 -48.43 -17.94
CA ILE A 15 -5.22 -47.72 -16.89
C ILE A 15 -4.29 -46.87 -16.04
N ILE A 16 -3.12 -47.37 -15.63
CA ILE A 16 -2.15 -46.61 -14.85
C ILE A 16 -1.61 -45.42 -15.64
N ILE A 17 -1.26 -45.60 -16.92
CA ILE A 17 -0.79 -44.52 -17.77
C ILE A 17 -1.88 -43.45 -17.94
N PHE A 18 -3.13 -43.85 -18.15
CA PHE A 18 -4.25 -42.94 -18.29
C PHE A 18 -4.48 -42.14 -16.98
N ALA A 19 -4.39 -42.80 -15.82
CA ALA A 19 -4.53 -42.14 -14.51
C ALA A 19 -3.41 -41.09 -14.26
N ILE A 20 -2.17 -41.40 -14.68
CA ILE A 20 -1.03 -40.49 -14.57
C ILE A 20 -1.24 -39.26 -15.48
N ILE A 21 -1.64 -39.50 -16.74
CA ILE A 21 -1.88 -38.41 -17.71
C ILE A 21 -3.07 -37.53 -17.24
N ALA A 22 -4.15 -38.15 -16.78
CA ALA A 22 -5.30 -37.42 -16.24
C ALA A 22 -4.94 -36.63 -14.99
N GLY A 23 -4.15 -37.21 -14.08
CA GLY A 23 -3.63 -36.52 -12.91
C GLY A 23 -2.75 -35.32 -13.23
N TRP A 24 -1.88 -35.48 -14.23
CA TRP A 24 -1.04 -34.40 -14.74
C TRP A 24 -1.87 -33.28 -15.39
N ALA A 25 -2.82 -33.63 -16.25
CA ALA A 25 -3.71 -32.67 -16.90
C ALA A 25 -4.59 -31.89 -15.86
N VAL A 26 -5.05 -32.57 -14.82
CA VAL A 26 -5.78 -31.90 -13.72
C VAL A 26 -4.85 -30.98 -12.92
N SER A 27 -3.62 -31.40 -12.64
CA SER A 27 -2.59 -30.58 -11.97
C SER A 27 -2.27 -29.32 -12.77
N GLU A 28 -2.16 -29.40 -14.08
CA GLU A 28 -1.96 -28.23 -14.97
C GLU A 28 -3.17 -27.27 -14.91
N LEU A 29 -4.40 -27.81 -14.93
CA LEU A 29 -5.62 -27.02 -14.82
C LEU A 29 -5.76 -26.32 -13.45
N PHE A 30 -5.28 -26.93 -12.37
CA PHE A 30 -5.23 -26.30 -11.04
C PHE A 30 -4.06 -25.32 -10.92
N ASN A 31 -2.92 -25.58 -11.54
CA ASN A 31 -1.75 -24.70 -11.50
C ASN A 31 -1.89 -23.47 -12.41
N SER A 32 -2.66 -23.57 -13.50
CA SER A 32 -2.92 -22.44 -14.40
C SER A 32 -3.98 -21.44 -13.89
N LYS A 33 -4.59 -21.70 -12.72
CA LYS A 33 -5.60 -20.83 -12.10
C LYS A 33 -5.16 -20.20 -10.78
N GLN A 34 -3.91 -20.27 -10.41
CA GLN A 34 -3.36 -19.30 -9.47
C GLN A 34 -2.87 -18.09 -10.28
N ASP A 35 -3.82 -17.34 -10.89
CA ASP A 35 -3.67 -15.91 -10.94
C ASP A 35 -3.54 -15.49 -9.47
N GLU A 36 -2.33 -15.38 -8.96
CA GLU A 36 -2.07 -14.57 -7.79
C GLU A 36 -2.83 -13.27 -8.03
N PRO A 37 -3.67 -12.79 -7.07
CA PRO A 37 -4.22 -11.46 -7.20
C PRO A 37 -3.01 -10.59 -7.47
N SER A 38 -2.91 -10.07 -8.68
CA SER A 38 -1.80 -9.20 -9.05
C SER A 38 -1.91 -8.03 -8.09
N ASN A 39 -1.05 -8.04 -7.09
CA ASN A 39 -0.87 -6.97 -6.10
C ASN A 39 -0.25 -5.75 -6.81
N ASN A 40 -0.70 -5.50 -8.04
CA ASN A 40 -0.26 -4.41 -8.88
C ASN A 40 -0.97 -3.14 -8.43
N ILE A 41 -0.54 -2.64 -7.28
CA ILE A 41 -0.77 -1.23 -6.96
C ILE A 41 -0.04 -0.44 -8.03
N THR A 42 -0.77 0.31 -8.83
CA THR A 42 -0.16 1.13 -9.87
C THR A 42 0.43 2.38 -9.23
N LEU A 43 1.76 2.44 -9.12
CA LEU A 43 2.48 3.61 -8.59
C LEU A 43 2.64 4.73 -9.63
N LYS A 44 1.58 5.04 -10.38
CA LYS A 44 1.60 6.15 -11.35
C LYS A 44 0.53 7.16 -10.99
N PHE A 45 0.90 8.13 -10.19
CA PHE A 45 0.01 9.25 -9.84
C PHE A 45 0.80 10.56 -9.74
N GLU A 46 0.09 11.65 -9.84
CA GLU A 46 0.59 13.01 -9.65
C GLU A 46 -0.01 13.56 -8.37
N ALA A 47 0.76 14.36 -7.65
CA ALA A 47 0.35 15.00 -6.40
C ALA A 47 1.13 16.32 -6.23
N THR A 48 0.79 17.09 -5.19
CA THR A 48 1.54 18.27 -4.79
C THR A 48 2.35 17.93 -3.54
N ASP A 49 3.65 18.21 -3.53
CA ASP A 49 4.48 18.00 -2.36
C ASP A 49 4.24 19.09 -1.28
N HIS A 50 4.80 18.88 -0.09
CA HIS A 50 4.68 19.81 1.03
C HIS A 50 5.47 21.13 0.85
N PHE A 51 6.18 21.28 -0.28
CA PHE A 51 6.79 22.55 -0.71
C PHE A 51 5.94 23.27 -1.77
N GLY A 52 4.86 22.66 -2.26
CA GLY A 52 3.97 23.23 -3.27
C GLY A 52 4.35 22.87 -4.70
N ASN A 53 5.30 21.96 -4.91
CA ASN A 53 5.67 21.52 -6.25
C ASN A 53 4.76 20.38 -6.72
N GLU A 54 4.43 20.38 -8.02
CA GLU A 54 3.80 19.22 -8.66
C GLU A 54 4.85 18.11 -8.81
N VAL A 55 4.52 16.94 -8.30
CA VAL A 55 5.39 15.77 -8.33
C VAL A 55 4.65 14.57 -8.91
N SER A 56 5.36 13.78 -9.73
CA SER A 56 4.91 12.49 -10.20
C SER A 56 5.67 11.38 -9.48
N THR A 57 5.02 10.27 -9.17
CA THR A 57 5.72 9.09 -8.64
C THR A 57 6.79 8.56 -9.59
N THR A 58 6.67 8.83 -10.90
CA THR A 58 7.70 8.48 -11.88
C THR A 58 9.02 9.25 -11.68
N ASN A 59 9.00 10.40 -10.98
CA ASN A 59 10.22 11.09 -10.58
C ASN A 59 11.09 10.28 -9.62
N TYR A 60 10.51 9.24 -9.03
CA TYR A 60 11.13 8.34 -8.06
C TYR A 60 11.26 6.91 -8.59
N ASP A 61 11.24 6.71 -9.91
CA ASP A 61 11.55 5.41 -10.51
C ASP A 61 13.01 5.04 -10.20
N GLY A 62 13.26 3.76 -9.89
CA GLY A 62 14.57 3.28 -9.44
C GLY A 62 14.88 3.52 -7.95
N PHE A 63 13.94 4.09 -7.19
CA PHE A 63 14.04 4.18 -5.74
C PHE A 63 13.05 3.20 -5.09
N SER A 64 13.44 2.61 -3.98
CA SER A 64 12.50 1.94 -3.08
C SER A 64 11.60 2.98 -2.40
N LYS A 65 10.37 2.63 -2.05
CA LYS A 65 9.37 3.59 -1.57
C LYS A 65 8.61 3.06 -0.38
N VAL A 66 8.40 3.92 0.60
CA VAL A 66 7.51 3.68 1.74
C VAL A 66 6.38 4.70 1.69
N PHE A 67 5.13 4.24 1.66
CA PHE A 67 3.95 5.11 1.73
C PHE A 67 3.20 4.87 3.03
N PHE A 68 2.86 5.95 3.71
CA PHE A 68 1.91 5.97 4.81
C PHE A 68 0.80 6.98 4.49
N PHE A 69 -0.45 6.57 4.71
CA PHE A 69 -1.61 7.43 4.52
C PHE A 69 -2.10 7.93 5.86
N GLY A 70 -2.22 9.25 6.01
CA GLY A 70 -2.59 9.89 7.27
C GLY A 70 -3.09 11.32 7.08
N PHE A 71 -3.28 12.06 8.17
CA PHE A 71 -3.65 13.47 8.14
C PHE A 71 -3.08 14.23 9.34
N THR A 72 -2.85 15.54 9.17
CA THR A 72 -2.12 16.34 10.15
C THR A 72 -2.92 16.64 11.43
N HIS A 73 -4.24 16.55 11.38
CA HIS A 73 -5.14 16.77 12.52
C HIS A 73 -5.43 15.49 13.33
N CYS A 74 -4.78 14.37 12.99
CA CYS A 74 -4.86 13.17 13.79
C CYS A 74 -4.08 13.34 15.10
N PRO A 75 -4.72 13.16 16.27
CA PRO A 75 -4.05 13.45 17.55
C PRO A 75 -3.10 12.34 18.01
N ASP A 76 -3.14 11.15 17.42
CA ASP A 76 -2.51 9.95 17.96
C ASP A 76 -1.77 9.12 16.91
N ILE A 77 -2.47 8.39 16.06
CA ILE A 77 -1.89 7.40 15.14
C ILE A 77 -0.89 8.04 14.15
N CYS A 78 -1.22 9.18 13.54
CA CYS A 78 -0.40 9.77 12.49
C CYS A 78 0.94 10.32 13.00
N PRO A 79 1.03 11.05 14.13
CA PRO A 79 2.33 11.44 14.67
C PRO A 79 3.16 10.23 15.12
N ILE A 80 2.56 9.19 15.70
CA ILE A 80 3.27 7.95 16.06
C ILE A 80 3.84 7.29 14.80
N SER A 81 3.05 7.24 13.71
CA SER A 81 3.48 6.62 12.46
C SER A 81 4.59 7.40 11.75
N ALA A 82 4.50 8.74 11.73
CA ALA A 82 5.57 9.58 11.18
C ALA A 82 6.87 9.45 12.00
N ASN A 83 6.76 9.33 13.33
CA ASN A 83 7.90 9.10 14.21
C ASN A 83 8.52 7.71 13.99
N LEU A 84 7.71 6.67 13.72
CA LEU A 84 8.23 5.34 13.38
C LEU A 84 9.05 5.39 12.09
N MET A 85 8.56 6.06 11.04
CA MET A 85 9.34 6.27 9.81
C MET A 85 10.64 7.02 10.08
N SER A 86 10.61 8.10 10.88
CA SER A 86 11.82 8.85 11.24
C SER A 86 12.84 7.98 11.97
N ASN A 87 12.40 7.21 12.94
CA ASN A 87 13.30 6.31 13.70
C ASN A 87 13.87 5.18 12.82
N ALA A 88 13.07 4.67 11.87
CA ALA A 88 13.56 3.68 10.91
C ALA A 88 14.64 4.27 9.99
N ILE A 89 14.45 5.50 9.51
CA ILE A 89 15.46 6.24 8.72
C ILE A 89 16.74 6.41 9.54
N ASP A 90 16.63 6.86 10.78
CA ASP A 90 17.78 7.08 11.65
C ASP A 90 18.52 5.76 11.97
N GLN A 91 17.78 4.68 12.20
CA GLN A 91 18.39 3.37 12.43
C GLN A 91 19.12 2.85 11.18
N LEU A 92 18.54 2.99 10.00
CA LEU A 92 19.19 2.61 8.73
C LEU A 92 20.49 3.40 8.53
N LYS A 93 20.49 4.72 8.78
CA LYS A 93 21.68 5.56 8.71
C LYS A 93 22.75 5.14 9.73
N ASN A 94 22.35 4.82 10.97
CA ASN A 94 23.25 4.34 12.01
C ASN A 94 23.87 2.97 11.66
N ASP A 95 23.14 2.15 10.93
CA ASP A 95 23.59 0.85 10.43
C ASP A 95 24.44 0.97 9.15
N ASN A 96 24.77 2.20 8.70
CA ASN A 96 25.46 2.51 7.45
C ASN A 96 24.75 1.96 6.19
N PHE A 97 23.42 1.85 6.23
CA PHE A 97 22.63 1.46 5.09
C PHE A 97 22.39 2.67 4.17
N GLU A 98 22.39 2.46 2.85
CA GLU A 98 22.19 3.50 1.85
C GLU A 98 20.73 3.97 1.84
N THR A 99 20.40 5.01 2.61
CA THR A 99 19.02 5.53 2.70
C THR A 99 18.63 6.43 1.53
N ASP A 100 19.60 6.93 0.74
CA ASP A 100 19.33 7.79 -0.41
C ASP A 100 18.56 7.07 -1.51
N SER A 101 18.66 5.72 -1.55
CA SER A 101 17.92 4.85 -2.45
C SER A 101 16.45 4.62 -2.03
N ILE A 102 16.03 5.10 -0.85
CA ILE A 102 14.68 4.93 -0.33
C ILE A 102 13.98 6.27 -0.20
N LYS A 103 12.72 6.36 -0.61
CA LYS A 103 11.86 7.55 -0.45
C LYS A 103 10.70 7.26 0.46
N PHE A 104 10.48 8.12 1.44
CA PHE A 104 9.40 8.01 2.42
C PHE A 104 8.33 9.04 2.13
N PHE A 105 7.08 8.59 2.02
CA PHE A 105 5.95 9.43 1.67
C PHE A 105 4.87 9.40 2.76
N PHE A 106 4.44 10.59 3.18
CA PHE A 106 3.24 10.80 3.98
C PHE A 106 2.17 11.39 3.04
N VAL A 107 1.15 10.59 2.71
CA VAL A 107 0.09 10.98 1.78
C VAL A 107 -1.15 11.35 2.57
N THR A 108 -1.67 12.58 2.37
CA THR A 108 -2.85 12.98 3.11
C THR A 108 -4.11 12.23 2.71
N VAL A 109 -4.96 11.94 3.69
CA VAL A 109 -6.34 11.47 3.54
C VAL A 109 -7.37 12.58 3.82
N ASP A 110 -6.89 13.79 4.11
CA ASP A 110 -7.73 14.97 4.41
C ASP A 110 -7.25 16.22 3.68
N PRO A 111 -7.32 16.24 2.36
CA PRO A 111 -6.84 17.39 1.57
C PRO A 111 -7.62 18.68 1.81
N ALA A 112 -8.74 18.64 2.49
CA ALA A 112 -9.50 19.84 2.83
C ALA A 112 -8.79 20.69 3.88
N ARG A 113 -8.05 20.06 4.80
CA ARG A 113 -7.27 20.74 5.85
C ARG A 113 -5.76 20.64 5.63
N ASP A 114 -5.29 19.63 4.92
CA ASP A 114 -3.87 19.34 4.73
C ASP A 114 -3.37 19.95 3.40
N ASN A 115 -3.18 21.26 3.37
CA ASN A 115 -2.49 21.94 2.30
C ASN A 115 -0.95 21.75 2.42
N PRO A 116 -0.13 22.14 1.42
CA PRO A 116 1.31 21.98 1.47
C PRO A 116 1.97 22.61 2.71
N GLU A 117 1.53 23.81 3.12
CA GLU A 117 2.07 24.51 4.27
C GLU A 117 1.80 23.75 5.56
N ARG A 118 0.57 23.25 5.75
CA ARG A 118 0.19 22.46 6.92
C ARG A 118 0.95 21.15 7.00
N LEU A 119 1.13 20.44 5.87
CA LEU A 119 1.95 19.24 5.82
C LEU A 119 3.41 19.53 6.17
N ARG A 120 3.98 20.63 5.65
CA ARG A 120 5.35 21.05 5.97
C ARG A 120 5.51 21.34 7.46
N GLU A 121 4.57 22.07 8.08
CA GLU A 121 4.55 22.34 9.51
C GLU A 121 4.51 21.04 10.31
N PHE A 122 3.61 20.13 9.98
CA PHE A 122 3.48 18.83 10.65
C PHE A 122 4.76 18.01 10.53
N LEU A 123 5.29 17.86 9.31
CA LEU A 123 6.45 17.02 9.02
C LEU A 123 7.76 17.62 9.56
N SER A 124 7.82 18.93 9.83
CA SER A 124 9.01 19.56 10.43
C SER A 124 9.36 19.03 11.83
N ASN A 125 8.45 18.31 12.47
CA ASN A 125 8.67 17.64 13.75
C ASN A 125 9.32 16.25 13.61
N PHE A 126 9.55 15.79 12.38
CA PHE A 126 10.03 14.44 12.06
C PHE A 126 11.26 14.52 11.13
N SER A 127 11.63 13.39 10.50
CA SER A 127 12.76 13.39 9.57
C SER A 127 12.46 14.24 8.31
N ASN A 128 13.45 15.04 7.89
CA ASN A 128 13.40 15.80 6.65
C ASN A 128 13.36 14.93 5.38
N ASP A 129 13.62 13.62 5.52
CA ASP A 129 13.56 12.68 4.40
C ASP A 129 12.13 12.20 4.11
N ILE A 130 11.14 12.62 4.92
CA ILE A 130 9.73 12.31 4.69
C ILE A 130 9.12 13.37 3.78
N ILE A 131 8.61 12.95 2.64
CA ILE A 131 7.95 13.79 1.64
C ILE A 131 6.44 13.76 1.90
N GLY A 132 5.86 14.91 2.25
CA GLY A 132 4.41 15.05 2.36
C GLY A 132 3.77 15.23 1.00
N LEU A 133 2.70 14.51 0.72
CA LEU A 133 1.93 14.60 -0.52
C LEU A 133 0.48 14.98 -0.24
N THR A 134 0.00 15.97 -0.98
CA THR A 134 -1.39 16.44 -0.98
C THR A 134 -1.89 16.66 -2.40
N GLY A 135 -3.13 17.10 -2.54
CA GLY A 135 -3.75 17.41 -3.82
C GLY A 135 -5.26 17.60 -3.67
N SER A 136 -5.97 17.79 -4.75
CA SER A 136 -7.43 17.80 -4.68
C SER A 136 -7.99 16.40 -4.37
N HIS A 137 -9.21 16.32 -3.85
CA HIS A 137 -9.92 15.04 -3.68
C HIS A 137 -9.96 14.21 -4.98
N LYS A 138 -10.10 14.89 -6.12
CA LYS A 138 -10.12 14.23 -7.44
C LYS A 138 -8.80 13.53 -7.75
N VAL A 139 -7.69 14.09 -7.30
CA VAL A 139 -6.33 13.53 -7.46
C VAL A 139 -6.10 12.38 -6.47
N LEU A 140 -6.47 12.56 -5.20
CA LEU A 140 -6.10 11.63 -4.14
C LEU A 140 -7.00 10.39 -4.06
N MET A 141 -8.29 10.52 -4.39
CA MET A 141 -9.22 9.38 -4.33
C MET A 141 -8.80 8.15 -5.15
N PRO A 142 -8.35 8.28 -6.41
CA PRO A 142 -7.82 7.13 -7.14
C PRO A 142 -6.63 6.48 -6.42
N ILE A 143 -5.73 7.28 -5.84
CA ILE A 143 -4.57 6.80 -5.10
C ILE A 143 -5.02 5.99 -3.88
N TRP A 144 -5.94 6.53 -3.06
CA TRP A 144 -6.47 5.80 -1.90
C TRP A 144 -7.11 4.47 -2.32
N LYS A 145 -7.85 4.47 -3.43
CA LYS A 145 -8.47 3.25 -3.96
C LYS A 145 -7.43 2.22 -4.40
N ASP A 146 -6.39 2.65 -5.11
CA ASP A 146 -5.34 1.75 -5.62
C ASP A 146 -4.54 1.12 -4.47
N PHE A 147 -4.38 1.85 -3.35
CA PHE A 147 -3.75 1.35 -2.14
C PHE A 147 -4.73 0.67 -1.17
N PHE A 148 -6.01 0.51 -1.54
CA PHE A 148 -7.06 -0.02 -0.67
C PHE A 148 -7.20 0.75 0.65
N VAL A 149 -6.90 2.06 0.63
CA VAL A 149 -7.07 2.94 1.79
C VAL A 149 -8.53 3.37 1.86
N HIS A 150 -9.21 2.87 2.89
CA HIS A 150 -10.55 3.30 3.20
C HIS A 150 -10.51 4.62 3.96
N VAL A 151 -11.33 5.61 3.56
CA VAL A 151 -11.34 6.95 4.16
C VAL A 151 -12.79 7.38 4.38
N GLU A 152 -13.16 7.63 5.64
CA GLU A 152 -14.50 8.12 6.02
C GLU A 152 -14.42 9.16 7.14
N PRO A 153 -15.39 10.10 7.24
CA PRO A 153 -15.53 10.92 8.46
C PRO A 153 -15.85 10.03 9.65
N ALA A 154 -15.24 10.31 10.83
CA ALA A 154 -15.46 9.52 12.03
C ALA A 154 -16.89 9.69 12.62
N THR A 155 -17.55 10.81 12.32
CA THR A 155 -18.94 11.06 12.71
C THR A 155 -19.83 11.02 11.48
N ARG A 156 -20.67 9.99 11.41
CA ARG A 156 -21.69 9.83 10.37
C ARG A 156 -23.00 10.45 10.86
N SER A 157 -23.43 11.57 10.29
CA SER A 157 -24.79 12.08 10.53
C SER A 157 -25.79 11.24 9.73
N GLU A 158 -27.00 11.06 10.26
CA GLU A 158 -28.08 10.33 9.57
C GLU A 158 -28.39 10.89 8.18
N HIS A 159 -28.14 12.19 7.95
CA HIS A 159 -28.35 12.88 6.67
C HIS A 159 -27.30 12.56 5.60
N GLN A 160 -26.15 11.98 5.96
CA GLN A 160 -25.02 11.70 5.06
C GLN A 160 -25.04 10.29 4.47
N ASN A 161 -26.02 9.46 4.84
CA ASN A 161 -26.10 8.05 4.40
C ASN A 161 -26.23 7.85 2.88
N HIS A 162 -26.54 8.90 2.12
CA HIS A 162 -26.71 8.87 0.66
C HIS A 162 -25.53 9.48 -0.10
N LEU A 163 -24.54 10.05 0.60
CA LEU A 163 -23.37 10.68 -0.02
C LEU A 163 -22.23 9.68 -0.16
N SER A 164 -21.43 9.84 -1.20
CA SER A 164 -20.14 9.12 -1.31
C SER A 164 -19.16 9.58 -0.20
N SER A 165 -18.18 8.75 0.16
CA SER A 165 -17.18 9.09 1.19
C SER A 165 -16.49 10.42 0.91
N SER A 166 -16.24 10.78 -0.35
CA SER A 166 -15.64 12.05 -0.74
C SER A 166 -16.55 13.26 -0.52
N GLU A 167 -17.87 13.09 -0.74
CA GLU A 167 -18.85 14.14 -0.48
C GLU A 167 -19.05 14.32 1.01
N GLN A 168 -19.04 13.23 1.79
CA GLN A 168 -19.10 13.27 3.25
C GLN A 168 -17.92 14.02 3.86
N LEU A 169 -16.70 13.80 3.34
CA LEU A 169 -15.49 14.52 3.79
C LEU A 169 -15.56 16.00 3.45
N LYS A 170 -16.05 16.38 2.27
CA LYS A 170 -16.23 17.78 1.87
C LYS A 170 -17.29 18.47 2.74
N ASP A 171 -18.39 17.80 3.01
CA ASP A 171 -19.46 18.32 3.87
C ASP A 171 -18.97 18.48 5.32
N ALA A 172 -18.24 17.49 5.85
CA ALA A 172 -17.62 17.59 7.17
C ALA A 172 -16.63 18.76 7.23
N ALA A 173 -15.80 18.95 6.20
CA ALA A 173 -14.86 20.06 6.13
C ALA A 173 -15.55 21.42 6.04
N SER A 174 -16.69 21.52 5.35
CA SER A 174 -17.45 22.78 5.21
C SER A 174 -18.23 23.16 6.46
N ASN A 175 -18.66 22.17 7.26
CA ASN A 175 -19.56 22.36 8.40
C ASN A 175 -18.85 22.27 9.77
N ASN A 176 -17.67 21.69 9.85
CA ASN A 176 -16.96 21.48 11.10
C ASN A 176 -15.44 21.33 10.92
N GLU A 177 -14.67 22.30 11.36
CA GLU A 177 -13.20 22.27 11.33
C GLU A 177 -12.58 21.17 12.23
N ASN A 178 -13.35 20.64 13.19
CA ASN A 178 -12.90 19.64 14.17
C ASN A 178 -13.38 18.22 13.90
N TYR A 179 -13.70 17.88 12.66
CA TYR A 179 -14.06 16.50 12.32
C TYR A 179 -12.86 15.57 12.37
N MET A 180 -13.11 14.30 12.68
CA MET A 180 -12.12 13.22 12.62
C MET A 180 -12.29 12.42 11.34
N VAL A 181 -11.19 11.87 10.84
CA VAL A 181 -11.17 10.99 9.68
C VAL A 181 -10.79 9.58 10.13
N GLN A 182 -11.63 8.60 9.82
CA GLN A 182 -11.27 7.18 9.95
C GLN A 182 -10.63 6.73 8.64
N HIS A 183 -9.47 6.10 8.74
CA HIS A 183 -8.78 5.58 7.56
C HIS A 183 -7.96 4.33 7.89
N THR A 184 -7.62 3.58 6.85
CA THR A 184 -6.69 2.45 6.95
C THR A 184 -5.28 2.97 7.24
N ALA A 185 -4.64 2.47 8.30
CA ALA A 185 -3.31 2.90 8.74
C ALA A 185 -2.28 1.78 8.53
N PHE A 186 -1.76 1.69 7.33
CA PHE A 186 -0.69 0.77 6.93
C PHE A 186 0.48 1.51 6.30
N TYR A 187 1.67 0.90 6.39
CA TYR A 187 2.83 1.27 5.59
C TYR A 187 2.93 0.30 4.42
N TYR A 188 3.10 0.84 3.23
CA TYR A 188 3.27 0.07 1.99
C TYR A 188 4.71 0.23 1.52
N ILE A 189 5.44 -0.87 1.43
CA ILE A 189 6.86 -0.89 1.08
C ILE A 189 7.01 -1.49 -0.32
N PHE A 190 7.60 -0.71 -1.22
CA PHE A 190 7.87 -1.08 -2.60
C PHE A 190 9.36 -1.09 -2.86
N ASP A 191 9.82 -2.02 -3.70
CA ASP A 191 11.18 -2.02 -4.22
C ASP A 191 11.39 -0.96 -5.32
N ASP A 192 12.60 -0.88 -5.83
CA ASP A 192 13.02 0.03 -6.90
C ASP A 192 12.31 -0.23 -8.24
N SER A 193 11.80 -1.44 -8.45
CA SER A 193 11.01 -1.83 -9.62
C SER A 193 9.50 -1.53 -9.47
N ASN A 194 9.09 -0.86 -8.39
CA ASN A 194 7.70 -0.55 -8.04
C ASN A 194 6.85 -1.78 -7.69
N LYS A 195 7.46 -2.87 -7.29
CA LYS A 195 6.75 -4.05 -6.81
C LYS A 195 6.51 -3.95 -5.30
N LEU A 196 5.28 -4.18 -4.87
CA LEU A 196 4.92 -4.24 -3.44
C LEU A 196 5.63 -5.42 -2.79
N GLN A 197 6.43 -5.13 -1.76
CA GLN A 197 7.21 -6.13 -1.01
C GLN A 197 6.60 -6.42 0.36
N SER A 198 6.07 -5.41 1.04
CA SER A 198 5.51 -5.57 2.39
C SER A 198 4.39 -4.56 2.66
N ILE A 199 3.44 -4.97 3.49
CA ILE A 199 2.42 -4.11 4.09
C ILE A 199 2.52 -4.29 5.61
N LEU A 200 2.91 -3.23 6.31
CA LEU A 200 3.04 -3.23 7.76
C LEU A 200 1.87 -2.49 8.40
N PRO A 201 1.14 -3.09 9.34
CA PRO A 201 0.05 -2.40 10.04
C PRO A 201 0.61 -1.36 11.03
N PHE A 202 -0.24 -0.41 11.42
CA PHE A 202 0.01 0.43 12.59
C PHE A 202 0.34 -0.44 13.82
N GLY A 203 1.35 -0.05 14.57
CA GLY A 203 1.86 -0.82 15.72
C GLY A 203 2.96 -1.82 15.37
N SER A 204 3.38 -1.93 14.11
CA SER A 204 4.62 -2.62 13.75
C SER A 204 5.83 -1.96 14.44
N SER A 205 6.86 -2.75 14.70
CA SER A 205 8.07 -2.22 15.33
C SER A 205 9.02 -1.56 14.32
N ILE A 206 9.94 -0.73 14.82
CA ILE A 206 11.00 -0.11 14.02
C ILE A 206 11.87 -1.21 13.39
N GLU A 207 12.22 -2.24 14.17
CA GLU A 207 13.05 -3.37 13.73
C GLU A 207 12.40 -4.08 12.54
N GLN A 208 11.08 -4.30 12.56
CA GLN A 208 10.36 -4.93 11.46
C GLN A 208 10.44 -4.09 10.20
N MET A 209 10.22 -2.76 10.29
CA MET A 209 10.33 -1.86 9.14
C MET A 209 11.75 -1.84 8.58
N VAL A 210 12.76 -1.73 9.44
CA VAL A 210 14.18 -1.72 9.05
C VAL A 210 14.58 -3.05 8.41
N GLU A 211 14.12 -4.19 8.96
CA GLU A 211 14.39 -5.51 8.38
C GLU A 211 13.78 -5.64 6.97
N ASP A 212 12.54 -5.19 6.77
CA ASP A 212 11.90 -5.26 5.47
C ASP A 212 12.58 -4.32 4.45
N LEU A 213 12.99 -3.12 4.88
CA LEU A 213 13.71 -2.17 4.03
C LEU A 213 15.12 -2.64 3.64
N LYS A 214 15.79 -3.43 4.46
CA LYS A 214 17.10 -4.01 4.14
C LYS A 214 17.05 -5.17 3.14
N LYS A 215 15.87 -5.69 2.85
CA LYS A 215 15.66 -6.80 1.89
C LYS A 215 15.41 -6.33 0.45
N ILE A 216 15.19 -5.03 0.24
CA ILE A 216 14.78 -4.44 -1.04
C ILE A 216 15.88 -3.59 -1.66
#